data_10b7e96bf99d5408d47adafb8130b925
#
_entry.id   10b7e96bf99d5408d47adafb8130b925
#
_cell.length_a   1.000
_cell.length_b   1.000
_cell.length_c   1.000
_cell.angle_alpha   90.00
_cell.angle_beta   90.00
_cell.angle_gamma   90.00
#
_symmetry.space_group_name_H-M   'P 1'
#
loop_
_entity.id
_entity.type
_entity.pdbx_description
1 polymer ?
#
loop_
_entity_poly.entity_id
_entity_poly.type
_entity_poly.pdbx_seq_one_letter_code
_entity_poly.pdbx_strand_id
1 'polypeptide(L)'
;MTPAFSPMPNLKTVSCGERRCKLTSEVNKMRRRNRDRGFSLIELIIVVTIILIIAAFALPKIMKSQIPAHEASAIASIQAIHESEMIYSSMHPDVGYTADLVTLGGTAQGGGEQTIDNNLAGGRRSGYTFTYAPGEKINGAIRSYTLTAVPDQVGTTGQRRFYSDESGEVHYNATGAADTSSPVLQ
;
A
#
# COMPACT_ATOMS: atom_id res chain seq x y z
N MET A 1 -32.97 -29.50 -36.85
CA MET A 1 -33.52 -29.94 -35.56
C MET A 1 -34.19 -28.76 -34.90
N THR A 2 -35.50 -28.61 -35.13
CA THR A 2 -36.32 -27.53 -34.59
C THR A 2 -37.03 -28.02 -33.33
N PRO A 3 -37.05 -27.30 -32.21
CA PRO A 3 -37.90 -27.67 -31.10
C PRO A 3 -39.32 -27.09 -31.26
N ALA A 4 -40.25 -27.94 -30.90
CA ALA A 4 -41.68 -27.78 -31.01
C ALA A 4 -42.29 -26.73 -30.09
N PHE A 5 -43.23 -26.01 -30.66
CA PHE A 5 -44.12 -25.02 -30.01
C PHE A 5 -45.30 -25.76 -29.35
N SER A 6 -45.48 -25.65 -28.05
CA SER A 6 -46.65 -26.14 -27.33
C SER A 6 -47.75 -25.12 -27.23
N PRO A 7 -49.03 -25.48 -27.40
CA PRO A 7 -50.14 -24.53 -27.43
C PRO A 7 -50.65 -24.17 -26.02
N MET A 8 -51.09 -22.93 -25.87
CA MET A 8 -51.76 -22.40 -24.69
C MET A 8 -53.17 -22.96 -24.46
N PRO A 9 -53.59 -23.14 -23.20
CA PRO A 9 -54.94 -23.57 -22.90
C PRO A 9 -55.97 -22.41 -22.95
N ASN A 10 -57.13 -22.77 -23.41
CA ASN A 10 -58.37 -22.06 -23.64
C ASN A 10 -58.82 -21.08 -22.54
N LEU A 11 -59.16 -19.87 -23.00
CA LEU A 11 -59.98 -18.93 -22.24
C LEU A 11 -61.44 -19.37 -22.22
N LYS A 12 -61.94 -19.71 -21.04
CA LYS A 12 -63.40 -19.88 -20.84
C LYS A 12 -64.02 -18.49 -20.64
N THR A 13 -64.83 -18.08 -21.59
CA THR A 13 -65.77 -16.96 -21.50
C THR A 13 -66.82 -17.28 -20.43
N VAL A 14 -66.84 -16.42 -19.39
CA VAL A 14 -67.91 -16.46 -18.38
C VAL A 14 -68.88 -15.30 -18.70
N SER A 15 -70.07 -15.68 -19.15
CA SER A 15 -71.20 -14.80 -19.33
C SER A 15 -71.67 -14.28 -17.95
N CYS A 16 -71.67 -12.98 -17.77
CA CYS A 16 -72.23 -12.33 -16.58
C CYS A 16 -73.63 -11.86 -16.82
N GLY A 17 -74.59 -12.57 -16.19
CA GLY A 17 -75.99 -12.15 -16.07
C GLY A 17 -76.14 -11.07 -15.03
N GLU A 18 -76.98 -10.13 -15.38
CA GLU A 18 -77.47 -9.00 -14.57
C GLU A 18 -78.00 -9.44 -13.23
N ARG A 19 -77.33 -9.11 -12.12
CA ARG A 19 -77.92 -8.88 -10.80
C ARG A 19 -77.00 -8.03 -9.93
N ARG A 20 -77.52 -6.94 -9.56
CA ARG A 20 -77.15 -5.91 -8.61
C ARG A 20 -76.45 -6.49 -7.36
N CYS A 21 -75.15 -6.48 -7.28
CA CYS A 21 -74.43 -6.66 -6.02
C CYS A 21 -73.87 -5.33 -5.57
N LYS A 22 -74.62 -4.77 -4.58
CA LYS A 22 -74.03 -3.79 -3.66
C LYS A 22 -72.98 -4.49 -2.84
N LEU A 23 -71.75 -4.33 -3.12
CA LEU A 23 -70.63 -4.64 -2.24
C LEU A 23 -69.95 -3.37 -1.83
N THR A 24 -70.43 -2.80 -0.75
CA THR A 24 -69.63 -1.91 0.09
C THR A 24 -68.46 -2.73 0.62
N SER A 25 -67.37 -2.75 -0.06
CA SER A 25 -66.14 -3.20 0.59
C SER A 25 -65.30 -1.94 0.89
N GLU A 26 -65.49 -1.45 2.05
CA GLU A 26 -64.50 -0.62 2.74
C GLU A 26 -63.23 -1.49 2.89
N VAL A 27 -62.42 -1.55 1.89
CA VAL A 27 -61.02 -1.92 2.07
C VAL A 27 -60.35 -0.65 2.53
N ASN A 28 -60.47 -0.42 3.84
CA ASN A 28 -59.63 0.53 4.56
C ASN A 28 -58.20 0.00 4.52
N LYS A 29 -57.56 0.22 3.37
CA LYS A 29 -56.14 -0.02 3.21
C LYS A 29 -55.44 0.97 4.11
N MET A 30 -55.18 0.54 5.36
CA MET A 30 -54.25 1.22 6.24
C MET A 30 -52.90 1.37 5.48
N ARG A 31 -52.81 2.48 4.75
CA ARG A 31 -51.54 2.99 4.29
C ARG A 31 -50.76 3.31 5.56
N ARG A 32 -49.97 2.36 6.03
CA ARG A 32 -48.89 2.65 6.97
C ARG A 32 -48.06 3.72 6.28
N ARG A 33 -48.32 4.98 6.63
CA ARG A 33 -47.38 6.06 6.41
C ARG A 33 -46.12 5.66 7.16
N ASN A 34 -45.17 5.04 6.47
CA ASN A 34 -43.78 5.10 6.90
C ASN A 34 -43.52 6.59 7.06
N ARG A 35 -43.50 7.06 8.28
CA ARG A 35 -42.94 8.37 8.59
C ARG A 35 -41.47 8.22 8.26
N ASP A 36 -41.09 8.59 7.06
CA ASP A 36 -39.72 8.91 6.74
C ASP A 36 -39.32 10.03 7.69
N ARG A 37 -38.71 9.62 8.79
CA ARG A 37 -38.14 10.57 9.77
C ARG A 37 -36.98 11.22 9.07
N GLY A 38 -37.21 12.35 8.44
CA GLY A 38 -36.15 13.17 7.90
C GLY A 38 -35.18 13.53 9.02
N PHE A 39 -33.90 13.36 8.78
CA PHE A 39 -32.83 13.79 9.70
C PHE A 39 -32.97 15.28 9.97
N SER A 40 -32.98 15.66 11.24
CA SER A 40 -32.93 17.06 11.63
C SER A 40 -31.56 17.64 11.30
N LEU A 41 -31.50 18.87 10.80
CA LEU A 41 -30.23 19.56 10.51
C LEU A 41 -29.37 19.66 11.79
N ILE A 42 -30.00 19.84 12.95
CA ILE A 42 -29.29 19.90 14.23
C ILE A 42 -28.68 18.54 14.62
N GLU A 43 -29.38 17.44 14.35
CA GLU A 43 -28.90 16.08 14.60
C GLU A 43 -27.64 15.78 13.77
N LEU A 44 -27.63 16.22 12.50
CA LEU A 44 -26.46 16.11 11.63
C LEU A 44 -25.28 16.93 12.17
N ILE A 45 -25.52 18.17 12.59
CA ILE A 45 -24.46 19.04 13.15
C ILE A 45 -23.85 18.44 14.40
N ILE A 46 -24.66 17.91 15.31
CA ILE A 46 -24.17 17.29 16.54
C ILE A 46 -23.29 16.08 16.22
N VAL A 47 -23.72 15.22 15.30
CA VAL A 47 -22.95 14.03 14.90
C VAL A 47 -21.61 14.42 14.28
N VAL A 48 -21.60 15.38 13.34
CA VAL A 48 -20.37 15.86 12.72
C VAL A 48 -19.43 16.48 13.76
N THR A 49 -19.95 17.25 14.69
CA THR A 49 -19.14 17.86 15.76
C THR A 49 -18.45 16.80 16.62
N ILE A 50 -19.17 15.73 17.01
CA ILE A 50 -18.59 14.64 17.78
C ILE A 50 -17.50 13.92 16.99
N ILE A 51 -17.74 13.64 15.69
CA ILE A 51 -16.74 13.00 14.81
C ILE A 51 -15.49 13.86 14.70
N LEU A 52 -15.62 15.17 14.53
CA LEU A 52 -14.46 16.09 14.43
C LEU A 52 -13.65 16.12 15.73
N ILE A 53 -14.31 16.09 16.90
CA ILE A 53 -13.62 16.01 18.19
C ILE A 53 -12.80 14.72 18.31
N ILE A 54 -13.40 13.58 17.97
CA ILE A 54 -12.71 12.28 18.01
C ILE A 54 -11.57 12.25 17.00
N ALA A 55 -11.79 12.75 15.78
CA ALA A 55 -10.77 12.79 14.72
C ALA A 55 -9.56 13.63 15.11
N ALA A 56 -9.76 14.74 15.82
CA ALA A 56 -8.67 15.62 16.27
C ALA A 56 -7.64 14.90 17.16
N PHE A 57 -8.07 13.91 17.97
CA PHE A 57 -7.19 13.11 18.81
C PHE A 57 -6.67 11.83 18.11
N ALA A 58 -7.42 11.28 17.16
CA ALA A 58 -7.08 10.03 16.48
C ALA A 58 -5.99 10.20 15.43
N LEU A 59 -6.05 11.27 14.64
CA LEU A 59 -5.13 11.51 13.51
C LEU A 59 -3.64 11.51 13.92
N PRO A 60 -3.19 12.23 14.97
CA PRO A 60 -1.79 12.24 15.37
C PRO A 60 -1.26 10.86 15.79
N LYS A 61 -2.13 10.03 16.39
CA LYS A 61 -1.75 8.68 16.81
C LYS A 61 -1.55 7.74 15.62
N ILE A 62 -2.40 7.84 14.60
CA ILE A 62 -2.30 7.04 13.39
C ILE A 62 -1.00 7.33 12.64
N MET A 63 -0.63 8.59 12.49
CA MET A 63 0.62 8.99 11.83
C MET A 63 1.85 8.41 12.53
N LYS A 64 1.90 8.46 13.86
CA LYS A 64 3.01 7.89 14.64
C LYS A 64 3.08 6.37 14.57
N SER A 65 1.96 5.68 14.40
CA SER A 65 1.94 4.21 14.29
C SER A 65 2.50 3.70 12.96
N GLN A 66 2.65 4.55 11.94
CA GLN A 66 3.23 4.19 10.65
C GLN A 66 4.76 4.20 10.65
N ILE A 67 5.39 4.90 11.60
CA ILE A 67 6.86 5.01 11.68
C ILE A 67 7.53 3.63 11.72
N PRO A 68 7.13 2.67 12.59
CA PRO A 68 7.76 1.35 12.62
C PRO A 68 7.60 0.57 11.30
N ALA A 69 6.49 0.76 10.60
CA ALA A 69 6.25 0.10 9.31
C ALA A 69 7.18 0.66 8.21
N HIS A 70 7.41 1.97 8.19
CA HIS A 70 8.37 2.58 7.27
C HIS A 70 9.80 2.15 7.58
N GLU A 71 10.18 2.09 8.86
CA GLU A 71 11.50 1.61 9.29
C GLU A 71 11.72 0.14 8.91
N ALA A 72 10.73 -0.72 9.14
CA ALA A 72 10.81 -2.13 8.73
C ALA A 72 10.92 -2.28 7.20
N SER A 73 10.19 -1.45 6.44
CA SER A 73 10.30 -1.41 4.98
C SER A 73 11.68 -0.93 4.51
N ALA A 74 12.30 0.02 5.22
CA ALA A 74 13.64 0.48 4.91
C ALA A 74 14.68 -0.62 5.14
N ILE A 75 14.58 -1.35 6.25
CA ILE A 75 15.46 -2.50 6.56
C ILE A 75 15.31 -3.57 5.49
N ALA A 76 14.08 -3.96 5.15
CA ALA A 76 13.83 -4.93 4.09
C ALA A 76 14.38 -4.48 2.72
N SER A 77 14.36 -3.17 2.45
CA SER A 77 14.94 -2.61 1.23
C SER A 77 16.47 -2.70 1.22
N ILE A 78 17.13 -2.46 2.36
CA ILE A 78 18.58 -2.64 2.51
C ILE A 78 18.96 -4.09 2.25
N GLN A 79 18.24 -5.05 2.83
CA GLN A 79 18.45 -6.47 2.62
C GLN A 79 18.25 -6.88 1.15
N ALA A 80 17.20 -6.37 0.50
CA ALA A 80 16.96 -6.64 -0.92
C ALA A 80 18.08 -6.09 -1.82
N ILE A 81 18.63 -4.91 -1.52
CA ILE A 81 19.79 -4.36 -2.23
C ILE A 81 21.01 -5.25 -2.01
N HIS A 82 21.28 -5.66 -0.76
CA HIS A 82 22.41 -6.53 -0.44
C HIS A 82 22.33 -7.87 -1.20
N GLU A 83 21.17 -8.54 -1.17
CA GLU A 83 20.95 -9.78 -1.92
C GLU A 83 21.16 -9.59 -3.43
N SER A 84 20.66 -8.47 -3.97
CA SER A 84 20.80 -8.14 -5.39
C SER A 84 22.25 -7.87 -5.77
N GLU A 85 23.01 -7.19 -4.92
CA GLU A 85 24.44 -6.96 -5.11
C GLU A 85 25.25 -8.26 -5.07
N MET A 86 24.89 -9.18 -4.17
CA MET A 86 25.52 -10.51 -4.11
C MET A 86 25.27 -11.32 -5.39
N ILE A 87 24.03 -11.30 -5.89
CA ILE A 87 23.68 -11.95 -7.15
C ILE A 87 24.47 -11.31 -8.31
N TYR A 88 24.48 -9.98 -8.40
CA TYR A 88 25.18 -9.26 -9.46
C TYR A 88 26.69 -9.55 -9.46
N SER A 89 27.33 -9.50 -8.28
CA SER A 89 28.76 -9.76 -8.16
C SER A 89 29.14 -11.21 -8.48
N SER A 90 28.24 -12.17 -8.23
CA SER A 90 28.45 -13.58 -8.57
C SER A 90 28.34 -13.81 -10.10
N MET A 91 27.49 -13.05 -10.79
CA MET A 91 27.32 -13.11 -12.24
C MET A 91 28.40 -12.32 -13.00
N HIS A 92 28.98 -11.30 -12.36
CA HIS A 92 29.99 -10.41 -12.93
C HIS A 92 31.26 -10.33 -12.06
N PRO A 93 32.03 -11.43 -11.94
CA PRO A 93 33.19 -11.48 -11.03
C PRO A 93 34.30 -10.48 -11.39
N ASP A 94 34.39 -10.10 -12.66
CA ASP A 94 35.37 -9.12 -13.16
C ASP A 94 34.98 -7.66 -12.83
N VAL A 95 33.68 -7.39 -12.61
CA VAL A 95 33.15 -6.07 -12.26
C VAL A 95 32.96 -5.92 -10.74
N GLY A 96 32.58 -7.00 -10.07
CA GLY A 96 32.23 -7.01 -8.65
C GLY A 96 30.83 -6.44 -8.39
N TYR A 97 30.72 -5.54 -7.41
CA TYR A 97 29.46 -4.85 -7.11
C TYR A 97 29.10 -3.77 -8.15
N THR A 98 27.87 -3.31 -8.13
CA THR A 98 27.41 -2.29 -9.09
C THR A 98 28.01 -0.90 -8.80
N ALA A 99 27.99 -0.04 -9.79
CA ALA A 99 28.39 1.36 -9.60
C ALA A 99 27.24 2.22 -9.02
N ASP A 100 26.00 1.80 -9.20
CA ASP A 100 24.80 2.52 -8.77
C ASP A 100 23.60 1.57 -8.61
N LEU A 101 22.55 2.01 -7.89
CA LEU A 101 21.30 1.25 -7.69
C LEU A 101 20.48 1.11 -8.99
N VAL A 102 20.66 2.01 -9.96
CA VAL A 102 19.89 1.99 -11.22
C VAL A 102 20.22 0.73 -12.01
N THR A 103 21.46 0.29 -11.94
CA THR A 103 21.93 -0.97 -12.58
C THR A 103 21.16 -2.18 -12.07
N LEU A 104 20.84 -2.25 -10.77
CA LEU A 104 20.04 -3.33 -10.16
C LEU A 104 18.56 -3.26 -10.57
N GLY A 105 18.06 -2.07 -10.91
CA GLY A 105 16.67 -1.87 -11.35
C GLY A 105 16.39 -2.29 -12.80
N GLY A 106 17.38 -2.79 -13.53
CA GLY A 106 17.22 -3.23 -14.93
C GLY A 106 16.95 -2.10 -15.92
N THR A 107 17.06 -0.83 -15.51
CA THR A 107 16.83 0.34 -16.36
C THR A 107 18.11 0.85 -17.02
N ALA A 108 19.27 0.36 -16.60
CA ALA A 108 20.54 0.67 -17.22
C ALA A 108 20.63 0.03 -18.63
N GLN A 109 21.23 0.72 -19.59
CA GLN A 109 21.36 0.31 -21.01
C GLN A 109 22.19 -0.97 -21.25
N GLY A 110 22.28 -1.85 -20.25
CA GLY A 110 23.10 -3.07 -20.30
C GLY A 110 22.32 -4.39 -20.19
N GLY A 111 20.97 -4.37 -20.19
CA GLY A 111 20.18 -5.62 -20.14
C GLY A 111 20.32 -6.39 -18.83
N GLY A 112 20.61 -5.71 -17.71
CA GLY A 112 20.62 -6.30 -16.38
C GLY A 112 19.25 -6.84 -15.99
N GLU A 113 19.22 -8.01 -15.39
CA GLU A 113 18.01 -8.58 -14.83
C GLU A 113 17.52 -7.68 -13.68
N GLN A 114 16.27 -7.27 -13.73
CA GLN A 114 15.69 -6.41 -12.68
C GLN A 114 15.62 -7.20 -11.38
N THR A 115 16.49 -6.88 -10.44
CA THR A 115 16.56 -7.54 -9.12
C THR A 115 15.91 -6.72 -8.02
N ILE A 116 15.78 -5.39 -8.19
CA ILE A 116 15.07 -4.48 -7.30
C ILE A 116 14.00 -3.69 -8.05
N ASP A 117 13.01 -3.15 -7.33
CA ASP A 117 11.97 -2.32 -7.94
C ASP A 117 12.50 -0.93 -8.35
N ASN A 118 11.83 -0.31 -9.33
CA ASN A 118 12.25 0.97 -9.92
C ASN A 118 12.30 2.13 -8.91
N ASN A 119 11.44 2.13 -7.88
CA ASN A 119 11.44 3.17 -6.86
C ASN A 119 12.71 3.06 -6.00
N LEU A 120 13.07 1.83 -5.63
CA LEU A 120 14.27 1.56 -4.86
C LEU A 120 15.53 1.82 -5.70
N ALA A 121 15.52 1.47 -6.99
CA ALA A 121 16.58 1.83 -7.93
C ALA A 121 16.76 3.34 -8.06
N GLY A 122 15.67 4.11 -7.96
CA GLY A 122 15.68 5.57 -7.88
C GLY A 122 16.10 6.13 -6.52
N GLY A 123 16.50 5.27 -5.58
CA GLY A 123 16.96 5.66 -4.25
C GLY A 123 15.85 6.10 -3.29
N ARG A 124 14.58 5.75 -3.54
CA ARG A 124 13.46 6.14 -2.67
C ARG A 124 12.45 5.03 -2.46
N ARG A 125 12.10 4.77 -1.20
CA ARG A 125 11.04 3.82 -0.85
C ARG A 125 10.48 4.10 0.55
N SER A 126 9.17 4.05 0.69
CA SER A 126 8.46 4.11 1.98
C SER A 126 8.87 5.27 2.88
N GLY A 127 9.10 6.48 2.30
CA GLY A 127 9.50 7.66 3.07
C GLY A 127 10.94 7.67 3.55
N TYR A 128 11.79 6.82 2.94
CA TYR A 128 13.24 6.81 3.11
C TYR A 128 13.95 7.12 1.81
N THR A 129 15.04 7.88 1.92
CA THR A 129 16.00 8.11 0.84
C THR A 129 17.21 7.23 1.07
N PHE A 130 17.56 6.46 0.04
CA PHE A 130 18.71 5.55 0.02
C PHE A 130 19.84 6.19 -0.77
N THR A 131 21.02 6.23 -0.17
CA THR A 131 22.26 6.69 -0.84
C THR A 131 23.22 5.52 -0.90
N TYR A 132 23.58 5.14 -2.11
CA TYR A 132 24.54 4.09 -2.41
C TYR A 132 25.86 4.72 -2.83
N ALA A 133 26.96 4.26 -2.29
CA ALA A 133 28.28 4.67 -2.66
C ALA A 133 29.16 3.45 -2.89
N PRO A 134 29.58 3.19 -4.14
CA PRO A 134 30.53 2.12 -4.46
C PRO A 134 31.90 2.45 -3.88
N GLY A 135 32.59 1.43 -3.42
CA GLY A 135 33.98 1.56 -2.98
C GLY A 135 34.95 1.67 -4.14
N GLU A 136 36.24 1.73 -3.82
CA GLU A 136 37.28 1.81 -4.82
C GLU A 136 37.41 0.54 -5.65
N LYS A 137 37.78 0.72 -6.92
CA LYS A 137 38.06 -0.42 -7.82
C LYS A 137 39.41 -1.03 -7.48
N ILE A 138 39.42 -2.28 -7.09
CA ILE A 138 40.63 -3.07 -6.87
C ILE A 138 40.77 -4.07 -8.02
N ASN A 139 41.84 -3.99 -8.79
CA ASN A 139 42.06 -4.80 -10.00
C ASN A 139 40.89 -4.73 -11.00
N GLY A 140 40.27 -3.56 -11.16
CA GLY A 140 39.16 -3.34 -12.09
C GLY A 140 37.77 -3.65 -11.53
N ALA A 141 37.67 -4.34 -10.39
CA ALA A 141 36.40 -4.73 -9.77
C ALA A 141 36.11 -3.91 -8.52
N ILE A 142 34.83 -3.56 -8.29
CA ILE A 142 34.33 -2.94 -7.07
C ILE A 142 34.14 -4.05 -6.03
N ARG A 143 34.86 -3.97 -4.89
CA ARG A 143 34.88 -5.02 -3.86
C ARG A 143 34.16 -4.62 -2.58
N SER A 144 33.74 -3.37 -2.46
CA SER A 144 33.01 -2.85 -1.31
C SER A 144 31.96 -1.83 -1.75
N TYR A 145 30.98 -1.60 -0.95
CA TYR A 145 30.02 -0.52 -1.11
C TYR A 145 29.52 -0.07 0.26
N THR A 146 28.92 1.10 0.31
CA THR A 146 28.18 1.58 1.48
C THR A 146 26.78 2.00 1.07
N LEU A 147 25.83 1.69 1.93
CA LEU A 147 24.42 2.02 1.74
C LEU A 147 23.89 2.71 2.98
N THR A 148 23.36 3.91 2.81
CA THR A 148 22.70 4.63 3.89
C THR A 148 21.24 4.85 3.58
N ALA A 149 20.37 4.72 4.58
CA ALA A 149 18.95 5.01 4.49
C ALA A 149 18.56 6.06 5.52
N VAL A 150 18.03 7.19 5.04
CA VAL A 150 17.68 8.34 5.87
C VAL A 150 16.18 8.63 5.69
N PRO A 151 15.40 8.83 6.79
CA PRO A 151 13.99 9.17 6.66
C PRO A 151 13.84 10.56 6.03
N ASP A 152 12.90 10.71 5.09
CA ASP A 152 12.61 11.97 4.42
C ASP A 152 12.14 13.05 5.41
N GLN A 153 11.41 12.63 6.46
CA GLN A 153 10.97 13.49 7.57
C GLN A 153 11.12 12.76 8.90
N VAL A 154 12.08 13.19 9.71
CA VAL A 154 12.30 12.66 11.06
C VAL A 154 11.04 12.89 11.92
N GLY A 155 10.57 11.82 12.57
CA GLY A 155 9.36 11.85 13.41
C GLY A 155 8.04 11.66 12.66
N THR A 156 8.06 11.55 11.33
CA THR A 156 6.89 11.29 10.50
C THR A 156 7.06 10.02 9.67
N THR A 157 8.11 9.95 8.85
CA THR A 157 8.41 8.77 8.03
C THR A 157 9.37 7.80 8.70
N GLY A 158 10.12 8.23 9.71
CA GLY A 158 11.02 7.41 10.48
C GLY A 158 11.72 8.21 11.57
N GLN A 159 12.34 7.54 12.51
CA GLN A 159 13.21 8.15 13.53
C GLN A 159 14.66 7.72 13.36
N ARG A 160 14.88 6.45 12.97
CA ARG A 160 16.19 5.85 12.84
C ARG A 160 16.75 6.04 11.44
N ARG A 161 18.06 6.25 11.35
CA ARG A 161 18.84 6.17 10.12
C ARG A 161 19.56 4.83 10.11
N PHE A 162 19.73 4.28 8.94
CA PHE A 162 20.35 2.97 8.77
C PHE A 162 21.59 3.09 7.90
N TYR A 163 22.55 2.22 8.17
CA TYR A 163 23.77 2.05 7.42
C TYR A 163 23.99 0.56 7.20
N SER A 164 24.48 0.19 6.04
CA SER A 164 24.92 -1.17 5.71
C SER A 164 26.10 -1.11 4.75
N ASP A 165 26.84 -2.18 4.66
CA ASP A 165 27.95 -2.35 3.72
C ASP A 165 27.92 -3.76 3.11
N GLU A 166 29.03 -4.18 2.49
CA GLU A 166 29.17 -5.49 1.88
C GLU A 166 29.06 -6.67 2.86
N SER A 167 29.15 -6.42 4.18
CA SER A 167 28.94 -7.47 5.20
C SER A 167 27.47 -7.89 5.31
N GLY A 168 26.54 -7.02 4.88
CA GLY A 168 25.10 -7.21 5.01
C GLY A 168 24.56 -6.93 6.41
N GLU A 169 25.39 -6.51 7.35
CA GLU A 169 24.96 -6.08 8.67
C GLU A 169 24.26 -4.71 8.58
N VAL A 170 23.13 -4.58 9.28
CA VAL A 170 22.37 -3.32 9.30
C VAL A 170 22.62 -2.61 10.62
N HIS A 171 23.30 -1.49 10.58
CA HIS A 171 23.52 -0.60 11.72
C HIS A 171 22.45 0.48 11.77
N TYR A 172 22.14 0.99 12.95
CA TYR A 172 21.15 2.05 13.10
C TYR A 172 21.58 3.15 14.08
N ASN A 173 21.10 4.37 13.85
CA ASN A 173 21.27 5.49 14.78
C ASN A 173 19.96 6.31 14.81
N ALA A 174 19.52 6.67 16.02
CA ALA A 174 18.28 7.44 16.21
C ALA A 174 18.50 8.96 16.18
N THR A 175 19.73 9.43 16.46
CA THR A 175 20.01 10.86 16.67
C THR A 175 20.98 11.44 15.65
N GLY A 176 21.87 10.62 15.10
CA GLY A 176 22.93 11.05 14.17
C GLY A 176 22.95 10.22 12.89
N ALA A 177 23.97 10.39 12.09
CA ALA A 177 24.27 9.47 10.99
C ALA A 177 24.54 8.08 11.56
N ALA A 178 24.09 7.04 10.86
CA ALA A 178 24.49 5.68 11.16
C ALA A 178 25.81 5.36 10.42
N ASP A 179 26.66 4.61 11.03
CA ASP A 179 27.97 4.18 10.53
C ASP A 179 28.33 2.80 11.09
N THR A 180 29.51 2.28 10.74
CA THR A 180 30.02 0.98 11.19
C THR A 180 30.21 0.87 12.72
N SER A 181 30.29 2.00 13.43
CA SER A 181 30.41 2.05 14.90
C SER A 181 29.05 2.05 15.60
N SER A 182 27.96 2.22 14.85
CA SER A 182 26.61 2.27 15.37
C SER A 182 26.12 0.86 15.75
N PRO A 183 25.13 0.74 16.67
CA PRO A 183 24.58 -0.55 17.05
C PRO A 183 24.04 -1.34 15.85
N VAL A 184 24.31 -2.64 15.83
CA VAL A 184 23.75 -3.58 14.82
C VAL A 184 22.31 -3.91 15.19
N LEU A 185 21.46 -3.99 14.19
CA LEU A 185 20.09 -4.44 14.33
C LEU A 185 20.08 -5.96 14.46
N GLN A 186 19.63 -6.46 15.60
CA GLN A 186 19.50 -7.90 15.88
C GLN A 186 18.13 -8.43 15.44
#